data_bf186bd7fd37248e2eb54c04c7821d77
#
_entry.id   bf186bd7fd37248e2eb54c04c7821d77
#
_cell.length_a   1.000
_cell.length_b   1.000
_cell.length_c   1.000
_cell.angle_alpha   90.00
_cell.angle_beta   90.00
_cell.angle_gamma   90.00
#
_symmetry.space_group_name_H-M   'P 1'
#
loop_
_entity.id
_entity.type
_entity.pdbx_description
1 polymer ?
#
loop_
_entity_poly.entity_id
_entity_poly.type
_entity_poly.pdbx_seq_one_letter_code
_entity_poly.pdbx_strand_id
1 'polypeptide(L)'
;HIPTHAKPWKEYLLEGLMIFVAVTLGYGAENVREHYVETKKALVSAKNLYVDVINDSTGYAKTRNNRNKQDSCFEIINAHYNNNELDKEIPAVYAAHAHITRRMLYQMNTLALDEVKNSGTLKFLESDELKAAIQRYASYTAGLKLREQREFGYIDRMLDPISIKHFEFNFFRAALDN
;
A
#
# COMPACT_ATOMS: atom_id res chain seq x y z
N HIS A 1 11.83 45.63 -61.17
CA HIS A 1 12.15 46.08 -59.80
C HIS A 1 10.84 46.47 -59.12
N ILE A 2 10.36 45.62 -58.23
CA ILE A 2 9.26 46.00 -57.31
C ILE A 2 9.96 46.66 -56.12
N PRO A 3 9.66 47.94 -55.82
CA PRO A 3 10.22 48.59 -54.65
C PRO A 3 9.62 47.99 -53.41
N THR A 4 10.37 47.22 -52.68
CA THR A 4 10.03 46.80 -51.32
C THR A 4 10.12 48.01 -50.40
N HIS A 5 8.98 48.68 -50.20
CA HIS A 5 8.89 49.72 -49.18
C HIS A 5 9.15 49.08 -47.83
N ALA A 6 10.26 49.41 -47.19
CA ALA A 6 10.54 49.01 -45.82
C ALA A 6 9.39 49.47 -44.91
N LYS A 7 8.73 48.54 -44.24
CA LYS A 7 7.62 48.85 -43.33
C LYS A 7 8.15 49.80 -42.25
N PRO A 8 7.37 50.81 -41.80
CA PRO A 8 7.76 51.66 -40.69
C PRO A 8 7.94 50.82 -39.42
N TRP A 9 8.96 51.15 -38.61
CA TRP A 9 9.35 50.39 -37.41
C TRP A 9 8.17 50.11 -36.46
N LYS A 10 7.16 50.95 -36.44
CA LYS A 10 5.92 50.78 -35.67
C LYS A 10 5.12 49.53 -36.08
N GLU A 11 5.14 49.19 -37.34
CA GLU A 11 4.45 47.96 -37.83
C GLU A 11 5.20 46.69 -37.34
N TYR A 12 6.51 46.71 -37.34
CA TYR A 12 7.29 45.59 -36.79
C TYR A 12 7.06 45.42 -35.29
N LEU A 13 6.95 46.54 -34.55
CA LEU A 13 6.65 46.51 -33.13
C LEU A 13 5.25 45.99 -32.84
N LEU A 14 4.27 46.35 -33.70
CA LEU A 14 2.89 45.86 -33.58
C LEU A 14 2.82 44.37 -33.93
N GLU A 15 3.51 43.90 -34.97
CA GLU A 15 3.64 42.50 -35.32
C GLU A 15 4.27 41.69 -34.18
N GLY A 16 5.36 42.20 -33.63
CA GLY A 16 6.04 41.56 -32.45
C GLY A 16 5.13 41.52 -31.22
N LEU A 17 4.39 42.59 -30.96
CA LEU A 17 3.42 42.60 -29.86
C LEU A 17 2.27 41.61 -30.07
N MET A 18 1.74 41.51 -31.28
CA MET A 18 0.67 40.57 -31.62
C MET A 18 1.15 39.12 -31.43
N ILE A 19 2.36 38.79 -31.91
CA ILE A 19 2.96 37.46 -31.72
C ILE A 19 3.15 37.18 -30.24
N PHE A 20 3.69 38.12 -29.47
CA PHE A 20 3.89 37.99 -28.03
C PHE A 20 2.57 37.72 -27.30
N VAL A 21 1.52 38.49 -27.59
CA VAL A 21 0.18 38.32 -27.00
C VAL A 21 -0.39 36.95 -27.39
N ALA A 22 -0.28 36.53 -28.64
CA ALA A 22 -0.81 35.24 -29.11
C ALA A 22 -0.09 34.07 -28.40
N VAL A 23 1.23 34.11 -28.28
CA VAL A 23 2.01 33.08 -27.58
C VAL A 23 1.68 33.05 -26.08
N THR A 24 1.56 34.23 -25.45
CA THR A 24 1.25 34.33 -24.03
C THR A 24 -0.16 33.81 -23.73
N LEU A 25 -1.14 34.15 -24.56
CA LEU A 25 -2.50 33.63 -24.42
C LEU A 25 -2.56 32.12 -24.67
N GLY A 26 -1.82 31.62 -25.68
CA GLY A 26 -1.73 30.19 -25.96
C GLY A 26 -1.12 29.43 -24.77
N TYR A 27 -0.04 29.92 -24.21
CA TYR A 27 0.59 29.34 -23.00
C TYR A 27 -0.36 29.39 -21.79
N GLY A 28 -1.06 30.52 -21.58
CA GLY A 28 -2.03 30.65 -20.50
C GLY A 28 -3.19 29.65 -20.63
N ALA A 29 -3.74 29.53 -21.83
CA ALA A 29 -4.82 28.58 -22.11
C ALA A 29 -4.38 27.12 -21.89
N GLU A 30 -3.17 26.76 -22.35
CA GLU A 30 -2.62 25.44 -22.16
C GLU A 30 -2.37 25.13 -20.67
N ASN A 31 -1.83 26.07 -19.90
CA ASN A 31 -1.62 25.91 -18.46
C ASN A 31 -2.94 25.66 -17.70
N VAL A 32 -4.01 26.38 -18.05
CA VAL A 32 -5.34 26.16 -17.46
C VAL A 32 -5.88 24.78 -17.85
N ARG A 33 -5.74 24.39 -19.13
CA ARG A 33 -6.14 23.07 -19.61
C ARG A 33 -5.40 21.96 -18.87
N GLU A 34 -4.09 22.08 -18.77
CA GLU A 34 -3.24 21.10 -18.07
C GLU A 34 -3.66 20.97 -16.61
N HIS A 35 -3.81 22.08 -15.89
CA HIS A 35 -4.25 22.08 -14.50
C HIS A 35 -5.60 21.38 -14.34
N TYR A 36 -6.57 21.63 -15.21
CA TYR A 36 -7.87 20.99 -15.15
C TYR A 36 -7.79 19.47 -15.38
N VAL A 37 -7.00 19.04 -16.39
CA VAL A 37 -6.81 17.62 -16.70
C VAL A 37 -6.12 16.89 -15.55
N GLU A 38 -5.06 17.48 -14.99
CA GLU A 38 -4.32 16.87 -13.89
C GLU A 38 -5.13 16.81 -12.58
N THR A 39 -5.93 17.85 -12.29
CA THR A 39 -6.87 17.81 -11.15
C THR A 39 -7.89 16.69 -11.32
N LYS A 40 -8.43 16.52 -12.53
CA LYS A 40 -9.38 15.44 -12.80
C LYS A 40 -8.74 14.05 -12.63
N LYS A 41 -7.52 13.87 -13.12
CA LYS A 41 -6.75 12.62 -12.89
C LYS A 41 -6.52 12.37 -11.40
N ALA A 42 -6.10 13.39 -10.65
CA ALA A 42 -5.88 13.29 -9.21
C ALA A 42 -7.14 12.83 -8.46
N LEU A 43 -8.30 13.36 -8.81
CA LEU A 43 -9.58 12.93 -8.22
C LEU A 43 -9.94 11.47 -8.56
N VAL A 44 -9.67 11.04 -9.79
CA VAL A 44 -9.91 9.63 -10.18
C VAL A 44 -8.98 8.70 -9.39
N SER A 45 -7.69 9.01 -9.32
CA SER A 45 -6.72 8.20 -8.57
C SER A 45 -7.05 8.18 -7.07
N ALA A 46 -7.48 9.32 -6.49
CA ALA A 46 -7.93 9.36 -5.10
C ALA A 46 -9.18 8.51 -4.85
N LYS A 47 -10.12 8.48 -5.81
CA LYS A 47 -11.30 7.62 -5.73
C LYS A 47 -10.94 6.13 -5.80
N ASN A 48 -10.02 5.76 -6.69
CA ASN A 48 -9.53 4.38 -6.78
C ASN A 48 -8.84 3.97 -5.47
N LEU A 49 -8.00 4.83 -4.92
CA LEU A 49 -7.37 4.60 -3.62
C LEU A 49 -8.41 4.43 -2.50
N TYR A 50 -9.48 5.22 -2.49
CA TYR A 50 -10.55 5.08 -1.50
C TYR A 50 -11.21 3.68 -1.58
N VAL A 51 -11.47 3.18 -2.79
CA VAL A 51 -12.01 1.82 -2.98
C VAL A 51 -11.03 0.76 -2.47
N ASP A 52 -9.74 0.90 -2.77
CA ASP A 52 -8.70 -0.01 -2.27
C ASP A 52 -8.64 -0.01 -0.74
N VAL A 53 -8.69 1.17 -0.10
CA VAL A 53 -8.68 1.29 1.38
C VAL A 53 -9.89 0.59 2.01
N ILE A 54 -11.09 0.70 1.43
CA ILE A 54 -12.29 0.01 1.92
C ILE A 54 -12.12 -1.52 1.82
N ASN A 55 -11.64 -2.01 0.67
CA ASN A 55 -11.39 -3.43 0.47
C ASN A 55 -10.31 -3.95 1.43
N ASP A 56 -9.24 -3.20 1.60
CA ASP A 56 -8.16 -3.49 2.52
C ASP A 56 -8.63 -3.53 3.97
N SER A 57 -9.48 -2.60 4.38
CA SER A 57 -10.08 -2.60 5.73
C SER A 57 -10.84 -3.90 6.02
N THR A 58 -11.61 -4.37 5.05
CA THR A 58 -12.36 -5.63 5.16
C THR A 58 -11.43 -6.85 5.22
N GLY A 59 -10.43 -6.90 4.35
CA GLY A 59 -9.42 -7.97 4.34
C GLY A 59 -8.59 -8.01 5.63
N TYR A 60 -8.22 -6.84 6.14
CA TYR A 60 -7.49 -6.71 7.40
C TYR A 60 -8.30 -7.22 8.60
N ALA A 61 -9.60 -6.98 8.65
CA ALA A 61 -10.47 -7.49 9.71
C ALA A 61 -10.42 -9.03 9.79
N LYS A 62 -10.43 -9.71 8.63
CA LYS A 62 -10.26 -11.18 8.55
C LYS A 62 -8.89 -11.63 9.06
N THR A 63 -7.84 -10.94 8.62
CA THR A 63 -6.46 -11.27 9.06
C THR A 63 -6.28 -11.05 10.56
N ARG A 64 -6.87 -9.99 11.13
CA ARG A 64 -6.87 -9.74 12.58
C ARG A 64 -7.51 -10.88 13.36
N ASN A 65 -8.65 -11.41 12.88
CA ASN A 65 -9.30 -12.54 13.53
C ASN A 65 -8.42 -13.81 13.52
N ASN A 66 -7.72 -14.05 12.43
CA ASN A 66 -6.79 -15.17 12.34
C ASN A 66 -5.58 -14.99 13.29
N ARG A 67 -5.09 -13.75 13.44
CA ARG A 67 -4.01 -13.44 14.40
C ARG A 67 -4.47 -13.61 15.84
N ASN A 68 -5.69 -13.21 16.19
CA ASN A 68 -6.25 -13.46 17.52
C ASN A 68 -6.32 -14.97 17.83
N LYS A 69 -6.64 -15.81 16.84
CA LYS A 69 -6.57 -17.28 17.00
C LYS A 69 -5.13 -17.76 17.21
N GLN A 70 -4.18 -17.18 16.50
CA GLN A 70 -2.76 -17.49 16.66
C GLN A 70 -2.28 -17.13 18.07
N ASP A 71 -2.66 -15.96 18.60
CA ASP A 71 -2.37 -15.54 19.97
C ASP A 71 -2.97 -16.52 21.00
N SER A 72 -4.24 -16.96 20.78
CA SER A 72 -4.85 -17.99 21.64
C SER A 72 -4.09 -19.33 21.62
N CYS A 73 -3.50 -19.68 20.48
CA CYS A 73 -2.68 -20.89 20.40
C CYS A 73 -1.36 -20.77 21.18
N PHE A 74 -0.76 -19.58 21.25
CA PHE A 74 0.37 -19.35 22.16
C PHE A 74 -0.01 -19.54 23.62
N GLU A 75 -1.17 -19.05 24.04
CA GLU A 75 -1.66 -19.23 25.41
C GLU A 75 -1.90 -20.72 25.74
N ILE A 76 -2.41 -21.49 24.79
CA ILE A 76 -2.59 -22.95 24.98
C ILE A 76 -1.24 -23.63 25.23
N ILE A 77 -0.25 -23.41 24.37
CA ILE A 77 1.08 -24.01 24.54
C ILE A 77 1.72 -23.56 25.86
N ASN A 78 1.62 -22.28 26.19
CA ASN A 78 2.18 -21.73 27.44
C ASN A 78 1.53 -22.35 28.69
N ALA A 79 0.20 -22.55 28.65
CA ALA A 79 -0.53 -23.23 29.74
C ALA A 79 -0.06 -24.68 29.94
N HIS A 80 0.01 -25.47 28.85
CA HIS A 80 0.48 -26.85 28.92
C HIS A 80 1.96 -26.97 29.35
N TYR A 81 2.81 -26.01 28.92
CA TYR A 81 4.18 -25.94 29.33
C TYR A 81 4.30 -25.67 30.85
N ASN A 82 3.59 -24.69 31.36
CA ASN A 82 3.65 -24.32 32.79
C ASN A 82 3.08 -25.41 33.71
N ASN A 83 2.14 -26.21 33.21
CA ASN A 83 1.54 -27.31 33.96
C ASN A 83 2.31 -28.64 33.83
N ASN A 84 3.41 -28.69 33.08
CA ASN A 84 4.13 -29.93 32.72
C ASN A 84 3.21 -30.97 32.02
N GLU A 85 2.33 -30.52 31.14
CA GLU A 85 1.33 -31.36 30.46
C GLU A 85 1.55 -31.48 28.95
N LEU A 86 2.67 -31.01 28.41
CA LEU A 86 2.98 -31.06 26.97
C LEU A 86 2.90 -32.48 26.41
N ASP A 87 3.37 -33.48 27.18
CA ASP A 87 3.37 -34.88 26.77
C ASP A 87 1.99 -35.55 26.90
N LYS A 88 1.05 -34.94 27.64
CA LYS A 88 -0.27 -35.51 27.87
C LYS A 88 -1.28 -35.08 26.83
N GLU A 89 -1.14 -33.85 26.34
CA GLU A 89 -2.07 -33.19 25.40
C GLU A 89 -1.44 -32.98 24.03
N ILE A 90 -0.73 -34.02 23.52
CA ILE A 90 0.01 -33.96 22.26
C ILE A 90 -0.84 -33.42 21.08
N PRO A 91 -2.10 -33.89 20.84
CA PRO A 91 -2.89 -33.35 19.74
C PRO A 91 -3.17 -31.83 19.83
N ALA A 92 -3.49 -31.33 21.02
CA ALA A 92 -3.74 -29.91 21.26
C ALA A 92 -2.48 -29.07 21.03
N VAL A 93 -1.33 -29.53 21.49
CA VAL A 93 -0.03 -28.88 21.29
C VAL A 93 0.35 -28.84 19.83
N TYR A 94 0.15 -29.93 19.07
CA TYR A 94 0.42 -29.97 17.62
C TYR A 94 -0.50 -29.03 16.84
N ALA A 95 -1.80 -29.04 17.13
CA ALA A 95 -2.76 -28.14 16.50
C ALA A 95 -2.41 -26.66 16.76
N ALA A 96 -2.11 -26.31 18.03
CA ALA A 96 -1.70 -24.98 18.40
C ALA A 96 -0.40 -24.57 17.71
N HIS A 97 0.60 -25.45 17.67
CA HIS A 97 1.88 -25.19 17.00
C HIS A 97 1.71 -24.96 15.50
N ALA A 98 0.86 -25.74 14.80
CA ALA A 98 0.54 -25.54 13.39
C ALA A 98 -0.07 -24.16 13.10
N HIS A 99 -0.85 -23.63 14.04
CA HIS A 99 -1.39 -22.28 13.93
C HIS A 99 -0.34 -21.20 14.18
N ILE A 100 0.55 -21.37 15.15
CA ILE A 100 1.59 -20.41 15.54
C ILE A 100 2.60 -20.24 14.41
N THR A 101 3.02 -21.33 13.76
CA THR A 101 4.02 -21.30 12.67
C THR A 101 3.44 -20.87 11.34
N ARG A 102 2.12 -20.70 11.24
CA ARG A 102 1.46 -20.29 10.01
C ARG A 102 1.79 -18.86 9.65
N ARG A 103 2.40 -18.65 8.48
CA ARG A 103 2.66 -17.32 7.94
C ARG A 103 1.35 -16.68 7.52
N MET A 104 0.96 -15.60 8.21
CA MET A 104 -0.25 -14.84 7.88
C MET A 104 0.13 -13.58 7.11
N LEU A 105 0.04 -13.68 5.79
CA LEU A 105 0.21 -12.54 4.88
C LEU A 105 -1.08 -11.77 4.76
N TYR A 106 -0.99 -10.46 4.93
CA TYR A 106 -2.02 -9.55 4.50
C TYR A 106 -1.55 -8.84 3.21
N GLN A 107 -2.12 -9.22 2.08
CA GLN A 107 -1.83 -8.55 0.80
C GLN A 107 -2.72 -7.33 0.67
N MET A 108 -2.13 -6.14 0.86
CA MET A 108 -2.79 -4.88 0.54
C MET A 108 -2.71 -4.61 -0.97
N ASN A 109 -3.77 -4.01 -1.51
CA ASN A 109 -3.73 -3.48 -2.86
C ASN A 109 -3.03 -2.12 -2.84
N THR A 110 -1.79 -2.07 -3.32
CA THR A 110 -1.00 -0.83 -3.33
C THR A 110 -1.02 -0.11 -4.68
N LEU A 111 -1.72 -0.63 -5.69
CA LEU A 111 -1.68 -0.08 -7.06
C LEU A 111 -2.12 1.38 -7.11
N ALA A 112 -3.29 1.71 -6.56
CA ALA A 112 -3.76 3.09 -6.54
C ALA A 112 -2.91 3.99 -5.64
N LEU A 113 -2.39 3.47 -4.52
CA LEU A 113 -1.47 4.21 -3.66
C LEU A 113 -0.16 4.54 -4.38
N ASP A 114 0.42 3.58 -5.08
CA ASP A 114 1.66 3.75 -5.83
C ASP A 114 1.44 4.69 -7.03
N GLU A 115 0.30 4.62 -7.70
CA GLU A 115 -0.09 5.59 -8.74
C GLU A 115 -0.15 7.01 -8.18
N VAL A 116 -0.88 7.23 -7.08
CA VAL A 116 -1.00 8.56 -6.45
C VAL A 116 0.35 9.12 -6.01
N LYS A 117 1.24 8.27 -5.48
CA LYS A 117 2.59 8.68 -5.03
C LYS A 117 3.53 9.01 -6.19
N ASN A 118 3.51 8.21 -7.25
CA ASN A 118 4.51 8.27 -8.32
C ASN A 118 4.11 9.20 -9.47
N SER A 119 2.81 9.42 -9.67
CA SER A 119 2.30 10.31 -10.74
C SER A 119 2.50 11.80 -10.46
N GLY A 120 2.83 12.18 -9.22
CA GLY A 120 2.88 13.59 -8.81
C GLY A 120 1.50 14.25 -8.71
N THR A 121 0.42 13.49 -8.79
CA THR A 121 -0.96 14.00 -8.77
C THR A 121 -1.38 14.53 -7.40
N LEU A 122 -0.68 14.17 -6.32
CA LEU A 122 -0.96 14.67 -4.98
C LEU A 122 -0.99 16.21 -4.89
N LYS A 123 -0.16 16.90 -5.67
CA LYS A 123 -0.10 18.36 -5.67
C LYS A 123 -1.39 19.02 -6.20
N PHE A 124 -2.17 18.30 -6.99
CA PHE A 124 -3.42 18.80 -7.59
C PHE A 124 -4.66 18.47 -6.73
N LEU A 125 -4.52 17.76 -5.62
CA LEU A 125 -5.59 17.63 -4.63
C LEU A 125 -5.67 18.93 -3.82
N GLU A 126 -6.88 19.47 -3.66
CA GLU A 126 -7.08 20.73 -2.95
C GLU A 126 -6.98 20.56 -1.42
N SER A 127 -7.44 19.41 -0.88
CA SER A 127 -7.47 19.16 0.55
C SER A 127 -6.11 18.69 1.08
N ASP A 128 -5.50 19.51 1.93
CA ASP A 128 -4.27 19.15 2.66
C ASP A 128 -4.51 18.03 3.68
N GLU A 129 -5.70 17.94 4.24
CA GLU A 129 -6.09 16.84 5.12
C GLU A 129 -6.10 15.49 4.38
N LEU A 130 -6.63 15.48 3.15
CA LEU A 130 -6.61 14.30 2.29
C LEU A 130 -5.18 13.90 1.93
N LYS A 131 -4.33 14.86 1.55
CA LYS A 131 -2.90 14.62 1.28
C LYS A 131 -2.21 13.98 2.49
N ALA A 132 -2.42 14.55 3.68
CA ALA A 132 -1.86 14.03 4.92
C ALA A 132 -2.40 12.64 5.27
N ALA A 133 -3.68 12.35 5.00
CA ALA A 133 -4.26 11.04 5.20
C ALA A 133 -3.64 9.99 4.27
N ILE A 134 -3.44 10.32 3.00
CA ILE A 134 -2.78 9.46 2.02
C ILE A 134 -1.33 9.17 2.43
N GLN A 135 -0.60 10.18 2.88
CA GLN A 135 0.78 10.00 3.35
C GLN A 135 0.86 9.12 4.59
N ARG A 136 -0.06 9.29 5.56
CA ARG A 136 -0.15 8.41 6.73
C ARG A 136 -0.47 6.99 6.34
N TYR A 137 -1.43 6.78 5.45
CA TYR A 137 -1.77 5.45 4.94
C TYR A 137 -0.55 4.80 4.28
N ALA A 138 0.19 5.51 3.42
CA ALA A 138 1.42 5.03 2.81
C ALA A 138 2.49 4.63 3.85
N SER A 139 2.63 5.41 4.92
CA SER A 139 3.56 5.09 6.00
C SER A 139 3.15 3.82 6.77
N TYR A 140 1.86 3.67 7.08
CA TYR A 140 1.35 2.47 7.75
C TYR A 140 1.48 1.22 6.88
N THR A 141 1.22 1.30 5.57
CA THR A 141 1.39 0.17 4.65
C THR A 141 2.85 -0.29 4.58
N ALA A 142 3.79 0.66 4.50
CA ALA A 142 5.21 0.36 4.52
C ALA A 142 5.65 -0.26 5.86
N GLY A 143 5.16 0.27 6.98
CA GLY A 143 5.43 -0.24 8.31
C GLY A 143 4.90 -1.66 8.53
N LEU A 144 3.69 -1.96 8.02
CA LEU A 144 3.10 -3.28 8.10
C LEU A 144 3.93 -4.32 7.32
N LYS A 145 4.33 -3.99 6.09
CA LYS A 145 5.19 -4.85 5.27
C LYS A 145 6.52 -5.16 5.95
N LEU A 146 7.15 -4.16 6.57
CA LEU A 146 8.39 -4.36 7.33
C LEU A 146 8.18 -5.26 8.54
N ARG A 147 7.05 -5.12 9.25
CA ARG A 147 6.70 -5.95 10.39
C ARG A 147 6.51 -7.41 9.99
N GLU A 148 5.79 -7.66 8.90
CA GLU A 148 5.60 -9.01 8.36
C GLU A 148 6.92 -9.67 7.97
N GLN A 149 7.82 -8.94 7.32
CA GLN A 149 9.15 -9.45 6.97
C GLN A 149 9.96 -9.86 8.22
N ARG A 150 9.88 -9.07 9.30
CA ARG A 150 10.54 -9.40 10.58
C ARG A 150 9.93 -10.63 11.23
N GLU A 151 8.62 -10.73 11.23
CA GLU A 151 7.88 -11.87 11.77
C GLU A 151 8.24 -13.17 11.04
N PHE A 152 8.27 -13.15 9.71
CA PHE A 152 8.69 -14.32 8.93
C PHE A 152 10.14 -14.69 9.19
N GLY A 153 11.03 -13.71 9.26
CA GLY A 153 12.42 -13.98 9.64
C GLY A 153 12.57 -14.54 11.04
N TYR A 154 11.64 -14.28 11.97
CA TYR A 154 11.60 -14.90 13.28
C TYR A 154 11.10 -16.35 13.18
N ILE A 155 10.02 -16.59 12.45
CA ILE A 155 9.49 -17.94 12.21
C ILE A 155 10.58 -18.82 11.59
N ASP A 156 11.21 -18.36 10.50
CA ASP A 156 12.23 -19.11 9.78
C ASP A 156 13.45 -19.46 10.64
N ARG A 157 13.87 -18.57 11.48
CA ARG A 157 15.11 -18.75 12.26
C ARG A 157 14.90 -19.40 13.61
N MET A 158 13.76 -19.22 14.22
CA MET A 158 13.51 -19.68 15.59
C MET A 158 12.50 -20.82 15.66
N LEU A 159 11.34 -20.68 14.98
CA LEU A 159 10.25 -21.63 15.10
C LEU A 159 10.39 -22.84 14.16
N ASP A 160 10.75 -22.62 12.90
CA ASP A 160 10.89 -23.73 11.94
C ASP A 160 11.95 -24.77 12.36
N PRO A 161 13.14 -24.42 12.88
CA PRO A 161 14.09 -25.40 13.39
C PRO A 161 13.55 -26.22 14.57
N ILE A 162 12.78 -25.60 15.46
CA ILE A 162 12.12 -26.32 16.57
C ILE A 162 11.07 -27.27 16.01
N SER A 163 10.27 -26.81 15.06
CA SER A 163 9.24 -27.62 14.40
C SER A 163 9.83 -28.86 13.77
N ILE A 164 10.89 -28.72 12.98
CA ILE A 164 11.57 -29.83 12.27
C ILE A 164 12.18 -30.81 13.26
N LYS A 165 12.71 -30.33 14.38
CA LYS A 165 13.42 -31.17 15.36
C LYS A 165 12.49 -31.94 16.29
N HIS A 166 11.35 -31.35 16.68
CA HIS A 166 10.52 -31.85 17.78
C HIS A 166 9.12 -32.29 17.39
N PHE A 167 8.68 -31.98 16.17
CA PHE A 167 7.33 -32.30 15.72
C PHE A 167 7.37 -33.30 14.54
N GLU A 168 6.63 -34.39 14.65
CA GLU A 168 6.51 -35.36 13.57
C GLU A 168 5.49 -34.93 12.51
N PHE A 169 5.86 -34.96 11.24
CA PHE A 169 5.04 -34.49 10.12
C PHE A 169 3.69 -35.23 10.01
N ASN A 170 3.62 -36.51 10.32
CA ASN A 170 2.39 -37.28 10.27
C ASN A 170 1.34 -36.80 11.28
N PHE A 171 1.75 -36.34 12.46
CA PHE A 171 0.86 -35.74 13.45
C PHE A 171 0.36 -34.39 13.03
N PHE A 172 1.18 -33.59 12.36
CA PHE A 172 0.75 -32.30 11.79
C PHE A 172 -0.40 -32.47 10.80
N ARG A 173 -0.29 -33.45 9.91
CA ARG A 173 -1.33 -33.72 8.92
C ARG A 173 -2.65 -34.11 9.58
N ALA A 174 -2.62 -35.03 10.54
CA ALA A 174 -3.80 -35.45 11.28
C ALA A 174 -4.45 -34.31 12.10
N ALA A 175 -3.66 -33.38 12.63
CA ALA A 175 -4.16 -32.24 13.40
C ALA A 175 -4.78 -31.13 12.54
N LEU A 176 -4.48 -31.09 11.22
CA LEU A 176 -5.05 -30.12 10.29
C LEU A 176 -6.32 -30.64 9.60
N ASP A 177 -6.54 -31.94 9.57
CA ASP A 177 -7.69 -32.59 8.92
C ASP A 177 -8.92 -32.72 9.85
N ASN A 178 -8.78 -32.35 11.15
CA ASN A 178 -9.83 -32.25 12.15
C ASN A 178 -10.16 -30.78 12.47
#